data_625193f6643137d0712b46bcc30a279c
#
_entry.id   625193f6643137d0712b46bcc30a279c
#
_cell.length_a   1.000
_cell.length_b   1.000
_cell.length_c   1.000
_cell.angle_alpha   90.00
_cell.angle_beta   90.00
_cell.angle_gamma   90.00
#
_symmetry.space_group_name_H-M   'P 1'
#
loop_
_entity.id
_entity.type
_entity.pdbx_description
1 polymer ?
#
loop_
_entity_poly.entity_id
_entity_poly.type
_entity_poly.pdbx_seq_one_letter_code
_entity_poly.pdbx_strand_id
1 'polypeptide(L)'
;WAEKRNGISNAPDDAEIIPALVEQVLPDGGLLLNDGLGRWSLSKPVWNWERPKPATEVNDDHPENMTPEHPRHWIAGDEVWLQGDGKGGVRLSQQPSIESSLYSIDLEKGTVLARVGGFNFRLGDFDRVSSANRQPGSAFKPFLYETAMQTGYTPASIIMDSPVVFENLKSDEFWRPENYKNKFAGAVTLRNALEHSRNLASIKLLQDIGINRFTQAMNDNYQFSQQFPAQLALALGVTEVTLKDLSESYAVIASGGLRWKPVSIQQIQDRNGKTLHRSVAGHRCQTCHVDPVLAINSAMQPAEKTLDPVNAFLATNMMQGVIQNGTGRRARALGRPAAGKTGTTNNQVDAWFMGYTPQVLTGVWSGRDIPTPMGRRETGAHAALP
;
A
#
# COMPACT_ATOMS: atom_id res chain seq x y z
N TRP A 1 -14.91 30.12 -0.54
CA TRP A 1 -14.93 29.10 -1.61
C TRP A 1 -13.89 29.42 -2.69
N ALA A 2 -13.79 30.67 -3.22
CA ALA A 2 -12.77 31.10 -4.18
C ALA A 2 -11.33 30.97 -3.62
N GLU A 3 -11.14 30.97 -2.32
CA GLU A 3 -9.83 30.79 -1.69
C GLU A 3 -9.28 29.36 -1.82
N LYS A 4 -10.11 28.39 -2.18
CA LYS A 4 -9.68 26.98 -2.39
C LYS A 4 -8.97 26.77 -3.72
N ARG A 5 -8.94 27.75 -4.62
CA ARG A 5 -8.34 27.64 -5.94
C ARG A 5 -7.34 28.76 -6.20
N ASN A 6 -6.05 28.47 -6.19
CA ASN A 6 -4.99 29.42 -6.50
C ASN A 6 -4.72 29.46 -8.03
N GLY A 7 -5.31 30.44 -8.72
CA GLY A 7 -4.72 31.06 -9.91
C GLY A 7 -4.57 30.25 -11.22
N ILE A 8 -5.39 29.21 -11.49
CA ILE A 8 -5.32 28.45 -12.75
C ILE A 8 -6.58 28.72 -13.59
N SER A 9 -6.39 29.37 -14.75
CA SER A 9 -7.47 29.74 -15.67
C SER A 9 -7.81 28.70 -16.76
N ASN A 10 -7.13 27.54 -16.77
CA ASN A 10 -7.34 26.47 -17.74
C ASN A 10 -8.17 25.32 -17.15
N ALA A 11 -8.75 24.47 -18.01
CA ALA A 11 -9.40 23.25 -17.59
C ALA A 11 -8.46 22.46 -16.66
N PRO A 12 -8.99 21.85 -15.56
CA PRO A 12 -8.19 21.02 -14.68
C PRO A 12 -7.57 19.87 -15.48
N ASP A 13 -6.39 19.44 -15.08
CA ASP A 13 -5.76 18.24 -15.62
C ASP A 13 -6.64 17.00 -15.34
N ASP A 14 -6.50 15.94 -16.13
CA ASP A 14 -7.25 14.68 -15.98
C ASP A 14 -7.15 14.08 -14.58
N ALA A 15 -6.07 14.37 -13.86
CA ALA A 15 -5.84 13.94 -12.49
C ALA A 15 -6.34 14.94 -11.43
N GLU A 16 -6.74 16.16 -11.82
CA GLU A 16 -7.14 17.21 -10.89
C GLU A 16 -8.66 17.26 -10.72
N ILE A 17 -9.11 17.19 -9.48
CA ILE A 17 -10.51 17.41 -9.10
C ILE A 17 -10.61 18.78 -8.44
N ILE A 18 -11.52 19.63 -8.94
CA ILE A 18 -11.74 20.99 -8.44
C ILE A 18 -13.20 21.19 -8.03
N PRO A 19 -13.47 21.98 -6.98
CA PRO A 19 -14.84 22.34 -6.62
C PRO A 19 -15.40 23.37 -7.58
N ALA A 20 -16.71 23.30 -7.83
CA ALA A 20 -17.47 24.29 -8.59
C ALA A 20 -18.89 24.43 -8.01
N LEU A 21 -19.52 25.58 -8.26
CA LEU A 21 -20.90 25.83 -7.92
C LEU A 21 -21.78 25.72 -9.15
N VAL A 22 -22.97 25.14 -9.01
CA VAL A 22 -24.02 25.19 -10.03
C VAL A 22 -24.55 26.62 -10.04
N GLU A 23 -24.28 27.39 -11.09
CA GLU A 23 -24.86 28.72 -11.29
C GLU A 23 -26.29 28.62 -11.82
N GLN A 24 -26.52 27.69 -12.75
CA GLN A 24 -27.83 27.52 -13.38
C GLN A 24 -28.01 26.08 -13.88
N VAL A 25 -29.20 25.56 -13.74
CA VAL A 25 -29.64 24.34 -14.41
C VAL A 25 -30.34 24.74 -15.70
N LEU A 26 -29.85 24.22 -16.82
CA LEU A 26 -30.36 24.53 -18.14
C LEU A 26 -31.66 23.75 -18.46
N PRO A 27 -32.55 24.24 -19.36
CA PRO A 27 -33.83 23.58 -19.68
C PRO A 27 -33.68 22.15 -20.21
N ASP A 28 -32.55 21.83 -20.84
CA ASP A 28 -32.21 20.49 -21.34
C ASP A 28 -31.63 19.55 -20.23
N GLY A 29 -31.50 20.04 -19.00
CA GLY A 29 -30.89 19.34 -17.88
C GLY A 29 -29.36 19.47 -17.85
N GLY A 30 -28.78 20.32 -18.69
CA GLY A 30 -27.36 20.71 -18.59
C GLY A 30 -27.10 21.61 -17.40
N LEU A 31 -25.82 21.81 -17.09
CA LEU A 31 -25.39 22.65 -15.95
C LEU A 31 -24.47 23.76 -16.43
N LEU A 32 -24.71 24.98 -15.95
CA LEU A 32 -23.74 26.07 -15.99
C LEU A 32 -23.07 26.12 -14.63
N LEU A 33 -21.74 25.98 -14.62
CA LEU A 33 -20.91 25.82 -13.43
C LEU A 33 -19.90 26.94 -13.33
N ASN A 34 -19.56 27.33 -12.12
CA ASN A 34 -18.55 28.33 -11.80
C ASN A 34 -17.54 27.79 -10.79
N ASP A 35 -16.27 27.73 -11.15
CA ASP A 35 -15.18 27.27 -10.28
C ASP A 35 -14.42 28.43 -9.59
N GLY A 36 -14.93 29.65 -9.70
CA GLY A 36 -14.31 30.86 -9.16
C GLY A 36 -13.29 31.53 -10.08
N LEU A 37 -12.84 30.86 -11.13
CA LEU A 37 -11.90 31.39 -12.14
C LEU A 37 -12.48 31.39 -13.54
N GLY A 38 -13.50 30.54 -13.77
CA GLY A 38 -14.13 30.41 -15.07
C GLY A 38 -15.50 29.77 -14.98
N ARG A 39 -16.21 29.76 -16.12
CA ARG A 39 -17.52 29.14 -16.27
C ARG A 39 -17.39 27.93 -17.20
N TRP A 40 -18.08 26.87 -16.83
CA TRP A 40 -18.12 25.61 -17.54
C TRP A 40 -19.55 25.26 -17.89
N SER A 41 -19.79 24.86 -19.12
CA SER A 41 -21.10 24.35 -19.54
C SER A 41 -21.00 22.84 -19.75
N LEU A 42 -21.83 22.09 -19.03
CA LEU A 42 -21.98 20.66 -19.21
C LEU A 42 -23.37 20.40 -19.85
N SER A 43 -23.36 19.84 -21.05
CA SER A 43 -24.58 19.23 -21.61
C SER A 43 -24.96 18.03 -20.73
N LYS A 44 -26.25 17.83 -20.49
CA LYS A 44 -26.86 16.84 -19.57
C LYS A 44 -25.88 15.78 -19.02
N PRO A 45 -25.41 15.92 -17.79
CA PRO A 45 -24.41 15.02 -17.22
C PRO A 45 -24.97 13.61 -17.10
N VAL A 46 -24.25 12.62 -17.61
CA VAL A 46 -24.58 11.20 -17.46
C VAL A 46 -23.82 10.66 -16.27
N TRP A 47 -24.51 10.44 -15.16
CA TRP A 47 -23.94 9.87 -13.95
C TRP A 47 -24.07 8.35 -13.99
N ASN A 48 -23.01 7.66 -14.44
CA ASN A 48 -23.03 6.19 -14.50
C ASN A 48 -22.89 5.50 -13.15
N TRP A 49 -22.36 6.20 -12.14
CA TRP A 49 -22.09 5.69 -10.79
C TRP A 49 -23.15 6.09 -9.76
N GLU A 50 -24.09 6.98 -10.13
CA GLU A 50 -25.18 7.49 -9.29
C GLU A 50 -26.53 6.85 -9.51
N ARG A 51 -26.62 5.83 -10.35
CA ARG A 51 -27.88 5.09 -10.41
C ARG A 51 -28.08 4.43 -9.05
N PRO A 52 -29.10 4.84 -8.27
CA PRO A 52 -29.43 4.13 -7.04
C PRO A 52 -29.67 2.68 -7.43
N LYS A 53 -28.93 1.76 -6.79
CA LYS A 53 -29.24 0.34 -6.90
C LYS A 53 -30.67 0.16 -6.44
N PRO A 54 -31.50 -0.64 -7.15
CA PRO A 54 -32.84 -0.94 -6.67
C PRO A 54 -32.77 -1.44 -5.22
N ALA A 55 -33.71 -1.06 -4.39
CA ALA A 55 -33.74 -1.38 -2.94
C ALA A 55 -33.56 -2.88 -2.63
N THR A 56 -33.81 -3.77 -3.59
CA THR A 56 -33.59 -5.21 -3.52
C THR A 56 -32.11 -5.64 -3.55
N GLU A 57 -31.18 -4.73 -3.89
CA GLU A 57 -29.73 -4.99 -3.93
C GLU A 57 -28.96 -4.36 -2.77
N VAL A 58 -29.62 -3.61 -1.90
CA VAL A 58 -29.02 -2.98 -0.71
C VAL A 58 -29.11 -4.01 0.43
N ASN A 59 -27.98 -4.56 0.83
CA ASN A 59 -27.89 -5.29 2.10
C ASN A 59 -27.79 -4.23 3.23
N ASP A 60 -28.82 -4.12 4.06
CA ASP A 60 -28.99 -3.14 5.13
C ASP A 60 -27.92 -3.20 6.26
N ASP A 61 -27.02 -4.17 6.25
CA ASP A 61 -26.11 -4.43 7.36
C ASP A 61 -24.81 -3.57 7.37
N HIS A 62 -24.61 -2.65 6.42
CA HIS A 62 -23.44 -1.78 6.39
C HIS A 62 -23.81 -0.31 6.19
N PRO A 63 -23.42 0.58 7.13
CA PRO A 63 -23.67 2.03 7.03
C PRO A 63 -23.00 2.69 5.80
N GLU A 64 -22.00 2.03 5.19
CA GLU A 64 -21.34 2.47 3.96
C GLU A 64 -22.15 2.22 2.67
N ASN A 65 -23.26 1.50 2.75
CA ASN A 65 -24.23 1.37 1.67
C ASN A 65 -25.20 2.58 1.59
N MET A 66 -25.05 3.55 2.50
CA MET A 66 -25.70 4.84 2.33
C MET A 66 -25.04 5.55 1.15
N THR A 67 -25.61 5.36 -0.04
CA THR A 67 -25.38 6.32 -1.12
C THR A 67 -25.73 7.70 -0.55
N PRO A 68 -24.84 8.71 -0.66
CA PRO A 68 -25.25 10.08 -0.35
C PRO A 68 -26.56 10.31 -1.08
N GLU A 69 -27.55 10.88 -0.42
CA GLU A 69 -28.76 11.36 -1.08
C GLU A 69 -28.33 12.44 -2.08
N HIS A 70 -27.99 12.03 -3.28
CA HIS A 70 -27.75 12.99 -4.34
C HIS A 70 -29.08 13.59 -4.71
N PRO A 71 -29.18 14.91 -4.76
CA PRO A 71 -30.39 15.56 -5.16
C PRO A 71 -30.77 15.02 -6.55
N ARG A 72 -31.95 14.46 -6.68
CA ARG A 72 -32.48 13.96 -7.96
C ARG A 72 -32.53 15.06 -9.05
N HIS A 73 -32.39 16.31 -8.62
CA HIS A 73 -32.36 17.50 -9.44
C HIS A 73 -31.35 18.48 -8.87
N TRP A 74 -30.41 18.92 -9.69
CA TRP A 74 -29.50 19.99 -9.36
C TRP A 74 -30.26 21.29 -9.19
N ILE A 75 -29.83 22.12 -8.24
CA ILE A 75 -30.30 23.50 -8.08
C ILE A 75 -29.14 24.47 -8.08
N ALA A 76 -29.39 25.72 -8.41
CA ALA A 76 -28.40 26.78 -8.31
C ALA A 76 -27.91 26.90 -6.86
N GLY A 77 -26.57 26.92 -6.67
CA GLY A 77 -25.93 26.95 -5.35
C GLY A 77 -25.40 25.59 -4.89
N ASP A 78 -25.73 24.48 -5.56
CA ASP A 78 -25.13 23.18 -5.26
C ASP A 78 -23.63 23.19 -5.53
N GLU A 79 -22.86 22.60 -4.62
CA GLU A 79 -21.42 22.34 -4.81
C GLU A 79 -21.22 21.01 -5.55
N VAL A 80 -20.44 21.05 -6.60
CA VAL A 80 -20.07 19.89 -7.43
C VAL A 80 -18.55 19.79 -7.58
N TRP A 81 -18.08 18.64 -7.96
CA TRP A 81 -16.66 18.43 -8.27
C TRP A 81 -16.47 18.23 -9.75
N LEU A 82 -15.48 18.92 -10.32
CA LEU A 82 -15.11 18.86 -11.73
C LEU A 82 -13.75 18.21 -11.90
N GLN A 83 -13.61 17.44 -12.96
CA GLN A 83 -12.35 16.85 -13.42
C GLN A 83 -12.17 17.16 -14.88
N GLY A 84 -10.94 17.35 -15.35
CA GLY A 84 -10.66 17.51 -16.77
C GLY A 84 -11.13 16.29 -17.60
N ASP A 85 -11.55 16.52 -18.84
CA ASP A 85 -11.98 15.46 -19.75
C ASP A 85 -10.89 15.03 -20.75
N GLY A 86 -9.67 15.57 -20.60
CA GLY A 86 -8.53 15.35 -21.50
C GLY A 86 -8.66 16.01 -22.87
N LYS A 87 -9.73 16.76 -23.10
CA LYS A 87 -10.04 17.43 -24.38
C LYS A 87 -10.18 18.95 -24.23
N GLY A 88 -9.80 19.48 -23.08
CA GLY A 88 -9.92 20.89 -22.73
C GLY A 88 -11.26 21.29 -22.14
N GLY A 89 -12.15 20.32 -21.88
CA GLY A 89 -13.41 20.47 -21.17
C GLY A 89 -13.34 19.86 -19.76
N VAL A 90 -14.52 19.81 -19.12
CA VAL A 90 -14.67 19.24 -17.78
C VAL A 90 -15.80 18.21 -17.74
N ARG A 91 -15.70 17.28 -16.81
CA ARG A 91 -16.76 16.32 -16.45
C ARG A 91 -17.05 16.43 -14.95
N LEU A 92 -18.26 16.03 -14.57
CA LEU A 92 -18.54 15.85 -13.14
C LEU A 92 -17.70 14.71 -12.57
N SER A 93 -17.27 14.90 -11.35
CA SER A 93 -16.50 13.94 -10.59
C SER A 93 -16.94 13.98 -9.12
N GLN A 94 -16.32 13.17 -8.28
CA GLN A 94 -16.53 13.26 -6.84
C GLN A 94 -15.19 13.14 -6.12
N GLN A 95 -15.10 13.72 -4.94
CA GLN A 95 -13.94 13.55 -4.09
C GLN A 95 -13.87 12.09 -3.64
N PRO A 96 -12.75 11.39 -3.86
CA PRO A 96 -12.58 10.03 -3.36
C PRO A 96 -12.72 9.97 -1.85
N SER A 97 -13.47 9.01 -1.35
CA SER A 97 -13.54 8.69 0.09
C SER A 97 -12.46 7.69 0.52
N ILE A 98 -11.80 7.05 -0.47
CA ILE A 98 -10.68 6.14 -0.28
C ILE A 98 -9.42 6.86 -0.73
N GLU A 99 -8.42 6.84 0.12
CA GLU A 99 -7.10 7.35 -0.16
C GLU A 99 -6.16 6.22 -0.58
N SER A 100 -5.14 6.58 -1.34
CA SER A 100 -4.07 5.66 -1.70
C SER A 100 -2.72 6.34 -1.56
N SER A 101 -1.72 5.56 -1.22
CA SER A 101 -0.33 6.02 -1.19
C SER A 101 0.58 5.02 -1.89
N LEU A 102 1.67 5.54 -2.47
CA LEU A 102 2.64 4.77 -3.22
C LEU A 102 4.05 5.16 -2.81
N TYR A 103 4.90 4.16 -2.62
CA TYR A 103 6.32 4.34 -2.40
C TYR A 103 7.12 3.38 -3.27
N SER A 104 7.95 3.93 -4.17
CA SER A 104 8.73 3.15 -5.13
C SER A 104 10.22 3.44 -5.00
N ILE A 105 11.04 2.40 -5.04
CA ILE A 105 12.48 2.42 -4.79
C ILE A 105 13.21 1.76 -5.94
N ASP A 106 14.27 2.39 -6.44
CA ASP A 106 15.27 1.78 -7.32
C ASP A 106 16.20 0.91 -6.46
N LEU A 107 16.12 -0.41 -6.64
CA LEU A 107 16.91 -1.37 -5.87
C LEU A 107 18.38 -1.41 -6.32
N GLU A 108 18.70 -0.93 -7.51
CA GLU A 108 20.09 -0.89 -8.02
C GLU A 108 20.81 0.39 -7.57
N LYS A 109 20.11 1.54 -7.61
CA LYS A 109 20.68 2.84 -7.25
C LYS A 109 20.46 3.21 -5.79
N GLY A 110 19.55 2.52 -5.10
CA GLY A 110 19.17 2.86 -3.73
C GLY A 110 18.48 4.21 -3.61
N THR A 111 17.72 4.61 -4.62
CA THR A 111 17.04 5.92 -4.66
C THR A 111 15.54 5.78 -4.66
N VAL A 112 14.83 6.75 -4.10
CA VAL A 112 13.39 6.84 -4.21
C VAL A 112 13.04 7.28 -5.63
N LEU A 113 12.23 6.49 -6.32
CA LEU A 113 11.72 6.77 -7.67
C LEU A 113 10.43 7.57 -7.65
N ALA A 114 9.52 7.20 -6.74
CA ALA A 114 8.25 7.86 -6.59
C ALA A 114 7.76 7.79 -5.15
N ARG A 115 7.11 8.86 -4.70
CA ARG A 115 6.44 8.95 -3.41
C ARG A 115 5.17 9.77 -3.58
N VAL A 116 4.02 9.11 -3.37
CA VAL A 116 2.71 9.73 -3.45
C VAL A 116 2.02 9.53 -2.11
N GLY A 117 1.77 10.61 -1.38
CA GLY A 117 1.23 10.57 -0.02
C GLY A 117 -0.28 10.52 0.07
N GLY A 118 -1.00 10.73 -1.03
CA GLY A 118 -2.47 10.75 -1.09
C GLY A 118 -2.95 11.16 -2.47
N PHE A 119 -4.27 11.26 -2.62
CA PHE A 119 -4.91 11.56 -3.90
C PHE A 119 -4.55 12.95 -4.44
N ASN A 120 -4.63 13.99 -3.61
CA ASN A 120 -4.39 15.37 -4.03
C ASN A 120 -3.83 16.21 -2.87
N PHE A 121 -2.63 16.77 -3.06
CA PHE A 121 -1.96 17.60 -2.06
C PHE A 121 -2.73 18.87 -1.70
N ARG A 122 -3.51 19.44 -2.63
CA ARG A 122 -4.33 20.64 -2.36
C ARG A 122 -5.54 20.36 -1.47
N LEU A 123 -6.04 19.12 -1.47
CA LEU A 123 -7.15 18.69 -0.63
C LEU A 123 -6.69 18.22 0.75
N GLY A 124 -5.41 17.86 0.89
CA GLY A 124 -4.82 17.45 2.15
C GLY A 124 -3.33 17.18 1.97
N ASP A 125 -2.51 17.71 2.88
CA ASP A 125 -1.07 17.60 2.90
C ASP A 125 -0.55 16.40 3.73
N PHE A 126 -1.47 15.58 4.27
CA PHE A 126 -1.12 14.43 5.08
C PHE A 126 -0.41 13.35 4.25
N ASP A 127 0.87 13.17 4.49
CA ASP A 127 1.69 12.17 3.81
C ASP A 127 1.50 10.77 4.41
N ARG A 128 0.68 9.96 3.78
CA ARG A 128 0.37 8.60 4.23
C ARG A 128 1.52 7.61 4.05
N VAL A 129 2.55 7.97 3.29
CA VAL A 129 3.74 7.10 3.13
C VAL A 129 4.53 7.00 4.43
N SER A 130 4.73 8.11 5.15
CA SER A 130 5.56 8.16 6.37
C SER A 130 4.78 8.37 7.65
N SER A 131 3.53 8.87 7.57
CA SER A 131 2.81 9.33 8.76
C SER A 131 1.59 8.45 9.10
N ALA A 132 1.04 7.71 8.14
CA ALA A 132 -0.05 6.79 8.41
C ALA A 132 0.47 5.45 8.91
N ASN A 133 0.21 5.15 10.19
CA ASN A 133 0.43 3.83 10.76
C ASN A 133 -0.81 2.98 10.54
N ARG A 134 -0.68 1.89 9.77
CA ARG A 134 -1.79 1.02 9.37
C ARG A 134 -1.37 -0.45 9.47
N GLN A 135 -2.33 -1.32 9.74
CA GLN A 135 -2.07 -2.76 9.83
C GLN A 135 -1.74 -3.33 8.44
N PRO A 136 -0.54 -3.91 8.24
CA PRO A 136 -0.16 -4.49 6.95
C PRO A 136 -0.91 -5.78 6.64
N GLY A 137 -1.53 -6.40 7.63
CA GLY A 137 -2.19 -7.68 7.46
C GLY A 137 -1.24 -8.72 6.86
N SER A 138 -1.73 -9.50 5.92
CA SER A 138 -0.93 -10.55 5.29
C SER A 138 0.31 -10.07 4.51
N ALA A 139 0.50 -8.78 4.27
CA ALA A 139 1.75 -8.26 3.70
C ALA A 139 2.94 -8.42 4.68
N PHE A 140 2.67 -8.67 5.96
CA PHE A 140 3.70 -8.92 6.97
C PHE A 140 4.26 -10.36 6.96
N LYS A 141 3.53 -11.32 6.39
CA LYS A 141 3.90 -12.75 6.39
C LYS A 141 5.28 -13.09 5.83
N PRO A 142 5.79 -12.48 4.74
CA PRO A 142 7.11 -12.82 4.21
C PRO A 142 8.24 -12.74 5.23
N PHE A 143 8.18 -11.81 6.19
CA PHE A 143 9.17 -11.69 7.26
C PHE A 143 9.14 -12.89 8.20
N LEU A 144 7.95 -13.38 8.55
CA LEU A 144 7.79 -14.60 9.36
C LEU A 144 8.36 -15.83 8.65
N TYR A 145 8.07 -15.97 7.35
CA TYR A 145 8.54 -17.13 6.58
C TYR A 145 10.04 -17.08 6.35
N GLU A 146 10.63 -15.89 6.16
CA GLU A 146 12.08 -15.72 6.09
C GLU A 146 12.73 -16.08 7.43
N THR A 147 12.21 -15.58 8.55
CA THR A 147 12.70 -15.94 9.89
C THR A 147 12.60 -17.44 10.17
N ALA A 148 11.55 -18.10 9.69
CA ALA A 148 11.42 -19.55 9.85
C ALA A 148 12.55 -20.30 9.11
N MET A 149 12.96 -19.82 7.93
CA MET A 149 14.08 -20.42 7.21
C MET A 149 15.41 -20.28 7.96
N GLN A 150 15.60 -19.24 8.75
CA GLN A 150 16.77 -19.13 9.66
C GLN A 150 16.79 -20.21 10.74
N THR A 151 15.66 -20.86 11.02
CA THR A 151 15.53 -21.93 12.02
C THR A 151 15.52 -23.34 11.42
N GLY A 152 15.86 -23.48 10.13
CA GLY A 152 15.96 -24.76 9.44
C GLY A 152 14.71 -25.17 8.64
N TYR A 153 13.64 -24.36 8.66
CA TYR A 153 12.53 -24.57 7.72
C TYR A 153 12.95 -24.33 6.28
N THR A 154 12.26 -24.99 5.37
CA THR A 154 12.46 -24.83 3.92
C THR A 154 11.11 -24.55 3.25
N PRO A 155 11.07 -24.06 2.02
CA PRO A 155 9.83 -23.93 1.27
C PRO A 155 9.03 -25.22 1.11
N ALA A 156 9.67 -26.40 1.24
CA ALA A 156 9.07 -27.73 1.18
C ALA A 156 8.59 -28.26 2.55
N SER A 157 8.99 -27.65 3.65
CA SER A 157 8.57 -28.05 5.00
C SER A 157 7.05 -28.02 5.13
N ILE A 158 6.50 -29.04 5.77
CA ILE A 158 5.04 -29.18 5.95
C ILE A 158 4.59 -28.46 7.22
N ILE A 159 3.49 -27.74 7.08
CA ILE A 159 2.77 -27.10 8.20
C ILE A 159 1.27 -27.42 8.09
N MET A 160 0.59 -27.50 9.24
CA MET A 160 -0.84 -27.84 9.28
C MET A 160 -1.72 -26.60 9.17
N ASP A 161 -2.49 -26.49 8.11
CA ASP A 161 -3.58 -25.52 7.96
C ASP A 161 -4.90 -26.12 8.47
N SER A 162 -5.07 -26.12 9.79
CA SER A 162 -6.23 -26.68 10.48
C SER A 162 -6.69 -25.77 11.61
N PRO A 163 -7.96 -25.86 12.05
CA PRO A 163 -8.49 -25.04 13.13
C PRO A 163 -7.61 -25.08 14.38
N VAL A 164 -7.52 -23.96 15.06
CA VAL A 164 -6.82 -23.81 16.33
C VAL A 164 -7.59 -22.83 17.21
N VAL A 165 -7.58 -23.09 18.50
CA VAL A 165 -8.19 -22.24 19.52
C VAL A 165 -7.10 -21.94 20.56
N PHE A 166 -6.96 -20.68 20.89
CA PHE A 166 -6.03 -20.24 21.93
C PHE A 166 -6.83 -19.68 23.10
N GLU A 167 -6.53 -20.14 24.28
CA GLU A 167 -7.07 -19.60 25.51
C GLU A 167 -6.34 -18.32 25.87
N ASN A 168 -7.07 -17.27 26.18
CA ASN A 168 -6.48 -16.03 26.65
C ASN A 168 -6.34 -16.14 28.19
N LEU A 169 -5.12 -16.36 28.67
CA LEU A 169 -4.82 -16.51 30.10
C LEU A 169 -5.20 -15.27 30.97
N LYS A 170 -5.57 -14.14 30.35
CA LYS A 170 -5.95 -12.90 31.04
C LYS A 170 -7.45 -12.61 30.99
N SER A 171 -8.20 -13.33 30.19
CA SER A 171 -9.65 -13.22 30.08
C SER A 171 -10.22 -14.60 29.74
N ASP A 172 -11.46 -14.91 30.17
CA ASP A 172 -12.14 -16.17 29.82
C ASP A 172 -12.51 -16.27 28.33
N GLU A 173 -11.89 -15.46 27.48
CA GLU A 173 -12.15 -15.42 26.05
C GLU A 173 -11.23 -16.36 25.28
N PHE A 174 -11.77 -17.04 24.30
CA PHE A 174 -11.01 -17.88 23.37
C PHE A 174 -10.77 -17.12 22.07
N TRP A 175 -9.50 -17.00 21.66
CA TRP A 175 -9.17 -16.51 20.34
C TRP A 175 -9.25 -17.65 19.30
N ARG A 176 -10.14 -17.50 18.33
CA ARG A 176 -10.40 -18.46 17.26
C ARG A 176 -10.09 -17.83 15.89
N PRO A 177 -8.82 -17.79 15.48
CA PRO A 177 -8.47 -17.26 14.18
C PRO A 177 -9.01 -18.15 13.05
N GLU A 178 -9.29 -17.52 11.91
CA GLU A 178 -9.85 -18.18 10.73
C GLU A 178 -9.05 -17.85 9.47
N ASN A 179 -9.12 -18.73 8.46
CA ASN A 179 -8.70 -18.39 7.11
C ASN A 179 -9.75 -17.53 6.42
N TYR A 180 -9.36 -16.68 5.49
CA TYR A 180 -10.22 -15.71 4.78
C TYR A 180 -11.54 -16.32 4.22
N LYS A 181 -11.54 -17.59 3.82
CA LYS A 181 -12.72 -18.29 3.27
C LYS A 181 -13.27 -19.37 4.19
N ASN A 182 -12.87 -19.41 5.45
CA ASN A 182 -13.22 -20.44 6.43
C ASN A 182 -12.97 -21.87 5.92
N LYS A 183 -11.95 -22.05 5.04
CA LYS A 183 -11.55 -23.34 4.49
C LYS A 183 -10.16 -23.72 4.97
N PHE A 184 -9.98 -24.98 5.25
CA PHE A 184 -8.73 -25.56 5.73
C PHE A 184 -8.16 -26.49 4.65
N ALA A 185 -6.85 -26.51 4.49
CA ALA A 185 -6.17 -27.32 3.48
C ALA A 185 -5.43 -28.53 4.08
N GLY A 186 -5.42 -28.69 5.41
CA GLY A 186 -4.67 -29.75 6.09
C GLY A 186 -3.16 -29.56 6.00
N ALA A 187 -2.44 -30.62 5.69
CA ALA A 187 -0.99 -30.57 5.50
C ALA A 187 -0.64 -29.81 4.20
N VAL A 188 0.09 -28.71 4.31
CA VAL A 188 0.55 -27.89 3.18
C VAL A 188 2.03 -27.58 3.30
N THR A 189 2.70 -27.33 2.18
CA THR A 189 4.07 -26.82 2.22
C THR A 189 4.10 -25.35 2.68
N LEU A 190 5.19 -24.89 3.26
CA LEU A 190 5.38 -23.48 3.58
C LEU A 190 5.18 -22.59 2.34
N ARG A 191 5.68 -23.02 1.18
CA ARG A 191 5.43 -22.35 -0.10
C ARG A 191 3.92 -22.15 -0.36
N ASN A 192 3.15 -23.22 -0.31
CA ASN A 192 1.70 -23.17 -0.55
C ASN A 192 1.00 -22.28 0.49
N ALA A 193 1.42 -22.35 1.75
CA ALA A 193 0.86 -21.54 2.82
C ALA A 193 1.07 -20.03 2.57
N LEU A 194 2.26 -19.62 2.11
CA LEU A 194 2.54 -18.22 1.76
C LEU A 194 1.81 -17.78 0.47
N GLU A 195 1.86 -18.61 -0.59
CA GLU A 195 1.20 -18.34 -1.88
C GLU A 195 -0.29 -18.05 -1.73
N HIS A 196 -0.96 -18.85 -0.88
CA HIS A 196 -2.40 -18.73 -0.61
C HIS A 196 -2.70 -17.91 0.65
N SER A 197 -1.68 -17.34 1.28
CA SER A 197 -1.83 -16.47 2.45
C SER A 197 -2.59 -17.12 3.61
N ARG A 198 -2.32 -18.41 3.92
CA ARG A 198 -2.98 -19.19 4.96
C ARG A 198 -2.73 -18.60 6.35
N ASN A 199 -3.79 -18.21 7.06
CA ASN A 199 -3.67 -17.57 8.37
C ASN A 199 -3.24 -18.58 9.43
N LEU A 200 -3.91 -19.72 9.51
CA LEU A 200 -3.69 -20.71 10.56
C LEU A 200 -2.31 -21.37 10.45
N ALA A 201 -1.87 -21.65 9.22
CA ALA A 201 -0.50 -22.11 8.98
C ALA A 201 0.53 -21.07 9.45
N SER A 202 0.31 -19.78 9.21
CA SER A 202 1.23 -18.71 9.64
C SER A 202 1.27 -18.57 11.18
N ILE A 203 0.12 -18.68 11.85
CA ILE A 203 0.06 -18.62 13.34
C ILE A 203 0.82 -19.80 13.94
N LYS A 204 0.61 -21.01 13.43
CA LYS A 204 1.34 -22.20 13.90
C LYS A 204 2.83 -22.10 13.63
N LEU A 205 3.21 -21.57 12.46
CA LEU A 205 4.63 -21.31 12.15
C LEU A 205 5.26 -20.36 13.15
N LEU A 206 4.58 -19.26 13.52
CA LEU A 206 5.06 -18.34 14.55
C LEU A 206 5.17 -19.01 15.93
N GLN A 207 4.20 -19.86 16.28
CA GLN A 207 4.25 -20.64 17.51
C GLN A 207 5.47 -21.58 17.54
N ASP A 208 5.73 -22.26 16.44
CA ASP A 208 6.82 -23.25 16.34
C ASP A 208 8.22 -22.60 16.40
N ILE A 209 8.42 -21.47 15.70
CA ILE A 209 9.72 -20.77 15.72
C ILE A 209 9.94 -19.92 16.97
N GLY A 210 8.86 -19.60 17.68
CA GLY A 210 8.87 -18.79 18.91
C GLY A 210 8.70 -17.29 18.64
N ILE A 211 7.75 -16.68 19.36
CA ILE A 211 7.36 -15.28 19.20
C ILE A 211 8.54 -14.33 19.44
N ASN A 212 9.29 -14.56 20.53
CA ASN A 212 10.42 -13.70 20.90
C ASN A 212 11.52 -13.70 19.84
N ARG A 213 11.80 -14.85 19.23
CA ARG A 213 12.75 -14.92 18.11
C ARG A 213 12.29 -14.09 16.93
N PHE A 214 11.02 -14.18 16.59
CA PHE A 214 10.46 -13.42 15.48
C PHE A 214 10.50 -11.91 15.75
N THR A 215 10.10 -11.46 16.96
CA THR A 215 10.16 -10.03 17.32
C THR A 215 11.59 -9.50 17.34
N GLN A 216 12.55 -10.29 17.80
CA GLN A 216 13.96 -9.94 17.74
C GLN A 216 14.44 -9.82 16.28
N ALA A 217 14.10 -10.78 15.42
CA ALA A 217 14.45 -10.72 14.00
C ALA A 217 13.86 -9.47 13.31
N MET A 218 12.64 -9.04 13.68
CA MET A 218 12.05 -7.81 13.15
C MET A 218 12.87 -6.56 13.52
N ASN A 219 13.36 -6.50 14.75
CA ASN A 219 14.16 -5.37 15.22
C ASN A 219 15.59 -5.37 14.63
N ASP A 220 16.20 -6.54 14.52
CA ASP A 220 17.61 -6.66 14.15
C ASP A 220 17.82 -6.62 12.63
N ASN A 221 16.92 -7.23 11.87
CA ASN A 221 17.13 -7.47 10.42
C ASN A 221 16.45 -6.46 9.51
N TYR A 222 15.38 -5.80 9.99
CA TYR A 222 14.53 -4.95 9.13
C TYR A 222 14.52 -3.49 9.57
N GLN A 223 13.77 -2.63 8.87
CA GLN A 223 13.77 -1.17 9.06
C GLN A 223 12.46 -0.65 9.65
N PHE A 224 11.93 -1.34 10.65
CA PHE A 224 10.74 -0.85 11.32
C PHE A 224 11.09 0.14 12.43
N SER A 225 10.32 1.22 12.53
CA SER A 225 10.49 2.25 13.55
C SER A 225 9.80 1.91 14.88
N GLN A 226 8.85 0.98 14.86
CA GLN A 226 8.07 0.56 16.03
C GLN A 226 8.57 -0.78 16.61
N GLN A 227 8.22 -1.00 17.88
CA GLN A 227 8.43 -2.29 18.52
C GLN A 227 7.22 -3.21 18.26
N PHE A 228 7.49 -4.51 18.14
CA PHE A 228 6.47 -5.52 17.93
C PHE A 228 6.08 -6.21 19.23
N PRO A 229 4.78 -6.24 19.59
CA PRO A 229 4.32 -6.96 20.77
C PRO A 229 4.50 -8.48 20.61
N ALA A 230 4.93 -9.14 21.68
CA ALA A 230 5.12 -10.60 21.67
C ALA A 230 3.75 -11.32 21.78
N GLN A 231 3.04 -11.43 20.66
CA GLN A 231 1.73 -12.09 20.58
C GLN A 231 1.57 -12.88 19.26
N LEU A 232 0.81 -13.99 19.28
CA LEU A 232 0.62 -14.86 18.12
C LEU A 232 -0.09 -14.16 16.93
N ALA A 233 -0.95 -13.18 17.22
CA ALA A 233 -1.62 -12.40 16.20
C ALA A 233 -0.64 -11.61 15.30
N LEU A 234 0.62 -11.43 15.74
CA LEU A 234 1.68 -10.81 14.93
C LEU A 234 1.91 -11.56 13.61
N ALA A 235 1.67 -12.89 13.57
CA ALA A 235 1.71 -13.68 12.33
C ALA A 235 0.75 -13.17 11.24
N LEU A 236 -0.27 -12.41 11.62
CA LEU A 236 -1.29 -11.86 10.73
C LEU A 236 -1.07 -10.37 10.41
N GLY A 237 0.00 -9.75 10.94
CA GLY A 237 0.32 -8.36 10.70
C GLY A 237 -0.63 -7.38 11.37
N VAL A 238 -0.92 -7.60 12.66
CA VAL A 238 -1.81 -6.73 13.46
C VAL A 238 -1.11 -5.46 13.97
N THR A 239 0.23 -5.42 13.96
CA THR A 239 0.98 -4.23 14.37
C THR A 239 0.98 -3.23 13.23
N GLU A 240 0.61 -2.01 13.53
CA GLU A 240 0.58 -0.92 12.55
C GLU A 240 1.99 -0.51 12.15
N VAL A 241 2.17 -0.26 10.85
CA VAL A 241 3.43 0.15 10.23
C VAL A 241 3.16 1.24 9.20
N THR A 242 4.18 2.03 8.85
CA THR A 242 4.09 2.94 7.72
C THR A 242 4.36 2.21 6.40
N LEU A 243 3.84 2.75 5.29
CA LEU A 243 4.15 2.22 3.95
C LEU A 243 5.66 2.29 3.68
N LYS A 244 6.32 3.36 4.15
CA LYS A 244 7.76 3.53 4.05
C LYS A 244 8.51 2.40 4.75
N ASP A 245 8.25 2.17 6.03
CA ASP A 245 8.95 1.15 6.82
C ASP A 245 8.72 -0.26 6.27
N LEU A 246 7.50 -0.55 5.83
CA LEU A 246 7.18 -1.83 5.20
C LEU A 246 7.95 -2.01 3.89
N SER A 247 7.97 -0.98 3.02
CA SER A 247 8.68 -1.04 1.74
C SER A 247 10.20 -1.16 1.92
N GLU A 248 10.79 -0.39 2.83
CA GLU A 248 12.22 -0.45 3.13
C GLU A 248 12.62 -1.81 3.74
N SER A 249 11.72 -2.42 4.52
CA SER A 249 11.92 -3.78 5.04
C SER A 249 11.82 -4.85 3.94
N TYR A 250 10.91 -4.69 2.98
CA TYR A 250 10.88 -5.55 1.79
C TYR A 250 12.14 -5.38 0.92
N ALA A 251 12.72 -4.17 0.86
CA ALA A 251 13.96 -3.94 0.13
C ALA A 251 15.12 -4.75 0.70
N VAL A 252 15.14 -5.06 1.99
CA VAL A 252 16.15 -5.95 2.60
C VAL A 252 16.08 -7.35 1.97
N ILE A 253 14.89 -7.93 1.84
CA ILE A 253 14.71 -9.25 1.18
C ILE A 253 15.07 -9.15 -0.31
N ALA A 254 14.55 -8.13 -1.00
CA ALA A 254 14.76 -7.92 -2.43
C ALA A 254 16.23 -7.68 -2.80
N SER A 255 17.02 -7.11 -1.88
CA SER A 255 18.45 -6.87 -2.04
C SER A 255 19.34 -8.06 -1.62
N GLY A 256 18.76 -9.24 -1.34
CA GLY A 256 19.50 -10.41 -0.92
C GLY A 256 20.03 -10.33 0.51
N GLY A 257 19.32 -9.64 1.38
CA GLY A 257 19.64 -9.53 2.81
C GLY A 257 20.45 -8.29 3.20
N LEU A 258 20.58 -7.32 2.30
CA LEU A 258 21.27 -6.06 2.59
C LEU A 258 20.29 -5.00 3.09
N ARG A 259 20.51 -4.48 4.30
CA ARG A 259 19.80 -3.35 4.89
C ARG A 259 20.47 -2.03 4.52
N TRP A 260 19.73 -1.11 3.95
CA TRP A 260 20.20 0.22 3.54
C TRP A 260 19.01 1.19 3.47
N LYS A 261 19.28 2.48 3.54
CA LYS A 261 18.24 3.51 3.46
C LYS A 261 18.17 4.13 2.08
N PRO A 262 16.98 4.18 1.46
CA PRO A 262 16.78 4.86 0.19
C PRO A 262 17.05 6.37 0.30
N VAL A 263 17.64 6.93 -0.75
CA VAL A 263 17.96 8.36 -0.86
C VAL A 263 16.88 9.06 -1.68
N SER A 264 16.20 10.03 -1.07
CA SER A 264 15.21 10.89 -1.75
C SER A 264 15.85 12.13 -2.38
N ILE A 265 16.83 12.74 -1.70
CA ILE A 265 17.54 13.94 -2.17
C ILE A 265 18.96 13.52 -2.57
N GLN A 266 19.21 13.43 -3.86
CA GLN A 266 20.51 12.97 -4.38
C GLN A 266 21.55 14.09 -4.36
N GLN A 267 21.14 15.34 -4.63
CA GLN A 267 22.05 16.48 -4.68
C GLN A 267 21.32 17.78 -4.35
N ILE A 268 22.02 18.65 -3.63
CA ILE A 268 21.62 20.04 -3.41
C ILE A 268 22.69 20.95 -4.00
N GLN A 269 22.29 21.92 -4.82
CA GLN A 269 23.19 22.90 -5.40
C GLN A 269 22.73 24.32 -5.03
N ASP A 270 23.69 25.26 -4.94
CA ASP A 270 23.37 26.66 -4.85
C ASP A 270 22.95 27.23 -6.23
N ARG A 271 22.55 28.50 -6.27
CA ARG A 271 22.13 29.21 -7.49
C ARG A 271 23.23 29.31 -8.56
N ASN A 272 24.48 29.07 -8.22
CA ASN A 272 25.63 29.13 -9.12
C ASN A 272 26.06 27.74 -9.61
N GLY A 273 25.31 26.69 -9.24
CA GLY A 273 25.61 25.31 -9.61
C GLY A 273 26.64 24.61 -8.71
N LYS A 274 27.14 25.29 -7.65
CA LYS A 274 28.05 24.66 -6.69
C LYS A 274 27.30 23.62 -5.86
N THR A 275 27.79 22.40 -5.83
CA THR A 275 27.20 21.33 -5.01
C THR A 275 27.44 21.62 -3.53
N LEU A 276 26.35 21.75 -2.77
CA LEU A 276 26.32 21.94 -1.31
C LEU A 276 26.23 20.61 -0.58
N HIS A 277 25.49 19.64 -1.16
CA HIS A 277 25.29 18.32 -0.59
C HIS A 277 25.12 17.29 -1.70
N ARG A 278 25.69 16.11 -1.50
CA ARG A 278 25.48 14.94 -2.36
C ARG A 278 25.27 13.71 -1.48
N SER A 279 24.14 13.03 -1.69
CA SER A 279 23.84 11.75 -1.03
C SER A 279 24.23 10.60 -1.95
N VAL A 280 24.84 9.58 -1.38
CA VAL A 280 25.12 8.32 -2.06
C VAL A 280 24.41 7.22 -1.28
N ALA A 281 23.55 6.46 -1.93
CA ALA A 281 22.91 5.32 -1.30
C ALA A 281 23.94 4.21 -1.05
N GLY A 282 24.02 3.77 0.19
CA GLY A 282 24.97 2.75 0.61
C GLY A 282 24.52 1.34 0.22
N HIS A 283 24.33 1.08 -1.08
CA HIS A 283 23.87 -0.23 -1.52
C HIS A 283 24.88 -0.90 -2.45
N ARG A 284 24.74 -2.19 -2.62
CA ARG A 284 25.28 -3.16 -3.59
C ARG A 284 26.68 -2.96 -4.20
N CYS A 285 27.27 -1.79 -4.18
CA CYS A 285 28.55 -1.64 -4.83
C CYS A 285 29.72 -1.98 -3.90
N GLN A 286 30.06 -3.25 -3.82
CA GLN A 286 31.33 -3.70 -3.21
C GLN A 286 32.56 -3.32 -4.04
N THR A 287 32.38 -2.86 -5.28
CA THR A 287 33.46 -2.55 -6.23
C THR A 287 33.40 -1.13 -6.80
N CYS A 288 32.45 -0.30 -6.41
CA CYS A 288 32.44 1.10 -6.84
C CYS A 288 33.65 1.84 -6.25
N HIS A 289 34.57 2.22 -7.10
CA HIS A 289 35.57 3.22 -6.75
C HIS A 289 34.83 4.55 -6.51
N VAL A 290 34.45 4.80 -5.28
CA VAL A 290 33.96 6.11 -4.87
C VAL A 290 35.17 7.03 -4.88
N ASP A 291 35.07 8.16 -5.64
CA ASP A 291 36.06 9.20 -5.57
C ASP A 291 36.28 9.59 -4.09
N PRO A 292 37.51 9.46 -3.56
CA PRO A 292 37.80 9.72 -2.15
C PRO A 292 37.33 11.12 -1.67
N VAL A 293 37.31 12.10 -2.57
CA VAL A 293 36.85 13.47 -2.30
C VAL A 293 35.32 13.52 -2.13
N LEU A 294 34.58 12.68 -2.86
CA LEU A 294 33.13 12.55 -2.70
C LEU A 294 32.76 11.76 -1.44
N ALA A 295 33.57 10.79 -1.04
CA ALA A 295 33.34 9.99 0.18
C ALA A 295 33.48 10.83 1.46
N ILE A 296 34.31 11.86 1.48
CA ILE A 296 34.52 12.74 2.64
C ILE A 296 33.32 13.67 2.88
N ASN A 297 32.59 14.04 1.83
CA ASN A 297 31.47 15.00 1.89
C ASN A 297 30.08 14.32 1.78
N SER A 298 30.04 13.01 1.63
CA SER A 298 28.77 12.25 1.54
C SER A 298 28.49 11.53 2.85
N ALA A 299 27.29 11.73 3.39
CA ALA A 299 26.78 10.91 4.49
C ALA A 299 26.48 9.48 3.94
N MET A 300 27.53 8.72 3.58
CA MET A 300 27.42 7.34 3.18
C MET A 300 27.03 6.50 4.41
N GLN A 301 25.82 5.96 4.42
CA GLN A 301 25.51 4.86 5.32
C GLN A 301 25.76 3.56 4.53
N PRO A 302 26.78 2.78 4.89
CA PRO A 302 27.07 1.51 4.20
C PRO A 302 25.86 0.57 4.38
N ALA A 303 25.63 -0.27 3.35
CA ALA A 303 24.66 -1.34 3.48
C ALA A 303 25.17 -2.37 4.50
N GLU A 304 24.28 -2.81 5.35
CA GLU A 304 24.55 -3.82 6.37
C GLU A 304 23.93 -5.16 5.94
N LYS A 305 24.73 -6.24 5.99
CA LYS A 305 24.20 -7.58 5.75
C LYS A 305 23.48 -8.06 7.01
N THR A 306 22.16 -8.14 6.97
CA THR A 306 21.31 -8.55 8.08
C THR A 306 20.64 -9.92 7.89
N LEU A 307 20.46 -10.36 6.61
CA LEU A 307 19.92 -11.69 6.31
C LEU A 307 20.96 -12.54 5.57
N ASP A 308 20.82 -13.86 5.72
CA ASP A 308 21.51 -14.79 4.84
C ASP A 308 20.95 -14.67 3.41
N PRO A 309 21.82 -14.50 2.38
CA PRO A 309 21.38 -14.38 0.99
C PRO A 309 20.56 -15.56 0.48
N VAL A 310 20.82 -16.77 0.99
CA VAL A 310 20.07 -17.99 0.61
C VAL A 310 18.64 -17.88 1.14
N ASN A 311 18.44 -17.46 2.39
CA ASN A 311 17.10 -17.27 2.97
C ASN A 311 16.34 -16.14 2.28
N ALA A 312 17.00 -15.03 1.98
CA ALA A 312 16.42 -13.93 1.20
C ALA A 312 16.00 -14.38 -0.21
N PHE A 313 16.81 -15.20 -0.87
CA PHE A 313 16.46 -15.80 -2.16
C PHE A 313 15.26 -16.75 -2.04
N LEU A 314 15.24 -17.64 -1.05
CA LEU A 314 14.13 -18.57 -0.84
C LEU A 314 12.82 -17.84 -0.55
N ALA A 315 12.86 -16.77 0.26
CA ALA A 315 11.72 -15.89 0.52
C ALA A 315 11.23 -15.22 -0.76
N THR A 316 12.15 -14.67 -1.57
CA THR A 316 11.85 -14.09 -2.88
C THR A 316 11.20 -15.13 -3.80
N ASN A 317 11.74 -16.34 -3.87
CA ASN A 317 11.21 -17.41 -4.71
C ASN A 317 9.80 -17.84 -4.28
N MET A 318 9.51 -17.91 -2.97
CA MET A 318 8.14 -18.14 -2.50
C MET A 318 7.20 -17.00 -2.85
N MET A 319 7.67 -15.73 -2.78
CA MET A 319 6.88 -14.56 -3.19
C MET A 319 6.67 -14.47 -4.71
N GLN A 320 7.56 -15.01 -5.54
CA GLN A 320 7.29 -15.25 -6.96
C GLN A 320 6.09 -16.21 -7.13
N GLY A 321 6.01 -17.27 -6.31
CA GLY A 321 4.88 -18.17 -6.27
C GLY A 321 3.55 -17.48 -5.93
N VAL A 322 3.54 -16.46 -5.05
CA VAL A 322 2.36 -15.63 -4.76
C VAL A 322 1.82 -14.97 -6.04
N ILE A 323 2.71 -14.50 -6.93
CA ILE A 323 2.32 -13.89 -8.21
C ILE A 323 1.95 -14.97 -9.23
N GLN A 324 2.67 -16.07 -9.29
CA GLN A 324 2.41 -17.11 -10.29
C GLN A 324 1.14 -17.93 -9.98
N ASN A 325 0.95 -18.34 -8.74
CA ASN A 325 -0.07 -19.31 -8.35
C ASN A 325 -1.06 -18.77 -7.30
N GLY A 326 -0.66 -17.71 -6.58
CA GLY A 326 -1.30 -17.26 -5.36
C GLY A 326 -2.21 -16.05 -5.50
N THR A 327 -2.25 -15.25 -4.42
CA THR A 327 -3.14 -14.10 -4.27
C THR A 327 -2.76 -12.90 -5.13
N GLY A 328 -1.51 -12.82 -5.60
CA GLY A 328 -0.98 -11.73 -6.42
C GLY A 328 -1.05 -11.95 -7.93
N ARG A 329 -1.87 -12.87 -8.42
CA ARG A 329 -1.90 -13.29 -9.85
C ARG A 329 -2.11 -12.18 -10.87
N ARG A 330 -2.74 -11.08 -10.49
CA ARG A 330 -2.93 -9.91 -11.36
C ARG A 330 -1.58 -9.28 -11.77
N ALA A 331 -0.57 -9.30 -10.90
CA ALA A 331 0.78 -8.81 -11.21
C ALA A 331 1.48 -9.57 -12.35
N ARG A 332 0.96 -10.73 -12.76
CA ARG A 332 1.46 -11.45 -13.97
C ARG A 332 1.33 -10.62 -15.24
N ALA A 333 0.40 -9.67 -15.29
CA ALA A 333 0.24 -8.74 -16.40
C ALA A 333 1.49 -7.88 -16.65
N LEU A 334 2.38 -7.74 -15.67
CA LEU A 334 3.67 -7.07 -15.82
C LEU A 334 4.58 -7.72 -16.91
N GLY A 335 4.35 -9.00 -17.24
CA GLY A 335 5.07 -9.72 -18.31
C GLY A 335 6.57 -9.97 -18.02
N ARG A 336 7.01 -9.83 -16.76
CA ARG A 336 8.41 -10.02 -16.33
C ARG A 336 8.48 -10.69 -14.95
N PRO A 337 9.61 -11.29 -14.57
CA PRO A 337 9.78 -11.88 -13.25
C PRO A 337 9.55 -10.84 -12.15
N ALA A 338 8.64 -11.15 -11.24
CA ALA A 338 8.33 -10.31 -10.09
C ALA A 338 7.98 -11.18 -8.88
N ALA A 339 8.28 -10.67 -7.70
CA ALA A 339 7.90 -11.24 -6.42
C ALA A 339 7.04 -10.23 -5.66
N GLY A 340 6.14 -10.70 -4.81
CA GLY A 340 5.31 -9.77 -4.06
C GLY A 340 4.31 -10.45 -3.13
N LYS A 341 3.60 -9.64 -2.37
CA LYS A 341 2.60 -10.09 -1.42
C LYS A 341 1.45 -9.09 -1.30
N THR A 342 0.23 -9.59 -1.32
CA THR A 342 -0.98 -8.85 -1.00
C THR A 342 -1.19 -8.80 0.51
N GLY A 343 -1.65 -7.68 1.02
CA GLY A 343 -2.18 -7.50 2.37
C GLY A 343 -3.64 -7.08 2.32
N THR A 344 -4.41 -7.59 3.24
CA THR A 344 -5.81 -7.17 3.46
C THR A 344 -6.07 -7.38 4.94
N THR A 345 -6.57 -6.34 5.60
CA THR A 345 -6.98 -6.43 7.00
C THR A 345 -8.42 -6.95 7.11
N ASN A 346 -8.82 -7.32 8.32
CA ASN A 346 -10.19 -7.72 8.58
C ASN A 346 -11.15 -6.62 8.12
N ASN A 347 -12.31 -7.02 7.59
CA ASN A 347 -13.36 -6.14 7.06
C ASN A 347 -12.90 -5.22 5.91
N GLN A 348 -11.76 -5.51 5.25
CA GLN A 348 -11.23 -4.72 4.14
C GLN A 348 -11.03 -3.23 4.48
N VAL A 349 -10.53 -2.95 5.69
CA VAL A 349 -10.20 -1.59 6.14
C VAL A 349 -8.95 -1.08 5.44
N ASP A 350 -7.93 -1.95 5.29
CA ASP A 350 -6.67 -1.65 4.60
C ASP A 350 -6.40 -2.66 3.51
N ALA A 351 -5.99 -2.19 2.36
CA ALA A 351 -5.51 -2.98 1.24
C ALA A 351 -4.06 -2.62 0.92
N TRP A 352 -3.19 -3.65 0.81
CA TRP A 352 -1.77 -3.49 0.55
C TRP A 352 -1.32 -4.37 -0.61
N PHE A 353 -0.39 -3.85 -1.38
CA PHE A 353 0.43 -4.65 -2.26
C PHE A 353 1.90 -4.23 -2.16
N MET A 354 2.75 -5.20 -1.89
CA MET A 354 4.19 -5.04 -1.92
C MET A 354 4.71 -5.90 -3.06
N GLY A 355 5.32 -5.28 -4.07
CA GLY A 355 5.84 -5.98 -5.24
C GLY A 355 7.20 -5.49 -5.66
N TYR A 356 8.04 -6.39 -6.16
CA TYR A 356 9.34 -6.01 -6.70
C TYR A 356 9.80 -6.90 -7.85
N THR A 357 10.58 -6.29 -8.70
CA THR A 357 11.44 -6.92 -9.71
C THR A 357 12.89 -6.83 -9.23
N PRO A 358 13.89 -7.37 -9.95
CA PRO A 358 15.29 -7.15 -9.57
C PRO A 358 15.70 -5.67 -9.46
N GLN A 359 15.03 -4.76 -10.18
CA GLN A 359 15.40 -3.35 -10.24
C GLN A 359 14.54 -2.42 -9.40
N VAL A 360 13.26 -2.71 -9.28
CA VAL A 360 12.28 -1.78 -8.68
C VAL A 360 11.43 -2.50 -7.65
N LEU A 361 11.28 -1.87 -6.49
CA LEU A 361 10.31 -2.23 -5.48
C LEU A 361 9.24 -1.14 -5.41
N THR A 362 7.98 -1.54 -5.35
CA THR A 362 6.86 -0.64 -5.15
C THR A 362 5.92 -1.17 -4.10
N GLY A 363 5.63 -0.35 -3.11
CA GLY A 363 4.59 -0.55 -2.12
C GLY A 363 3.41 0.35 -2.40
N VAL A 364 2.20 -0.18 -2.25
CA VAL A 364 0.93 0.57 -2.36
C VAL A 364 0.05 0.23 -1.17
N TRP A 365 -0.54 1.26 -0.61
CA TRP A 365 -1.61 1.16 0.38
C TRP A 365 -2.85 1.88 -0.13
N SER A 366 -4.02 1.33 0.18
CA SER A 366 -5.31 1.98 -0.02
C SER A 366 -6.19 1.76 1.20
N GLY A 367 -6.91 2.79 1.63
CA GLY A 367 -7.76 2.77 2.81
C GLY A 367 -8.45 4.12 3.03
N ARG A 368 -9.16 4.24 4.13
CA ARG A 368 -9.73 5.52 4.58
C ARG A 368 -8.91 6.05 5.73
N ASP A 369 -8.81 7.37 5.89
CA ASP A 369 -8.07 8.00 7.00
C ASP A 369 -8.66 7.60 8.35
N ILE A 370 -9.98 7.61 8.47
CA ILE A 370 -10.69 6.98 9.58
C ILE A 370 -10.86 5.50 9.23
N PRO A 371 -10.28 4.56 10.02
CA PRO A 371 -10.30 3.13 9.72
C PRO A 371 -11.73 2.57 9.64
N THR A 372 -12.28 2.54 8.43
CA THR A 372 -13.60 1.98 8.13
C THR A 372 -13.51 1.09 6.89
N PRO A 373 -14.36 0.08 6.74
CA PRO A 373 -14.36 -0.80 5.58
C PRO A 373 -14.49 -0.05 4.26
N MET A 374 -13.68 -0.43 3.26
CA MET A 374 -13.76 0.13 1.90
C MET A 374 -14.84 -0.54 1.05
N GLY A 375 -15.22 -1.78 1.37
CA GLY A 375 -16.16 -2.60 0.65
C GLY A 375 -15.69 -4.05 0.49
N ARG A 376 -16.64 -4.98 0.31
CA ARG A 376 -16.36 -6.44 0.33
C ARG A 376 -15.36 -6.94 -0.71
N ARG A 377 -15.12 -6.21 -1.80
CA ARG A 377 -14.21 -6.58 -2.88
C ARG A 377 -12.86 -5.85 -2.81
N GLU A 378 -12.71 -4.86 -1.93
CA GLU A 378 -11.54 -4.01 -1.86
C GLU A 378 -10.43 -4.69 -1.05
N THR A 379 -9.78 -5.64 -1.70
CA THR A 379 -8.63 -6.39 -1.16
C THR A 379 -7.32 -5.88 -1.76
N GLY A 380 -6.20 -6.23 -1.17
CA GLY A 380 -4.88 -5.89 -1.72
C GLY A 380 -4.68 -6.30 -3.19
N ALA A 381 -5.36 -7.35 -3.65
CA ALA A 381 -5.34 -7.78 -5.05
C ALA A 381 -6.23 -6.93 -5.97
N HIS A 382 -7.15 -6.14 -5.44
CA HIS A 382 -8.11 -5.34 -6.21
C HIS A 382 -7.86 -3.84 -6.08
N ALA A 383 -7.61 -3.34 -4.86
CA ALA A 383 -7.47 -1.92 -4.59
C ALA A 383 -6.00 -1.44 -4.67
N ALA A 384 -5.03 -2.29 -4.31
CA ALA A 384 -3.63 -1.88 -4.22
C ALA A 384 -2.72 -2.43 -5.34
N LEU A 385 -3.18 -3.41 -6.13
CA LEU A 385 -2.40 -4.06 -7.19
C LEU A 385 -2.81 -3.69 -8.63
N PRO A 386 -3.63 -2.78 -8.99
CA PRO A 386 -3.95 -2.49 -10.39
C PRO A 386 -2.73 -2.09 -11.24
#